data_f66f235d3f24d3eb78cf6c8520217671
#
_entry.id   f66f235d3f24d3eb78cf6c8520217671
#
_cell.length_a   1.000
_cell.length_b   1.000
_cell.length_c   1.000
_cell.angle_alpha   90.00
_cell.angle_beta   90.00
_cell.angle_gamma   90.00
#
_symmetry.space_group_name_H-M   'P 1'
#
loop_
_entity.id
_entity.type
_entity.pdbx_description
1 polymer ?
#
loop_
_entity_poly.entity_id
_entity_poly.type
_entity_poly.pdbx_seq_one_letter_code
_entity_poly.pdbx_strand_id
1 'polypeptide(L)' 'MHTSASRLVGADWRKSRYSGKLGNCVELAAVGPRVAVRNSRFPDEPALLLTRSELGSLLAEVKAGGFDDLLEGA' A
#
# COMPACT_ATOMS: atom_id res chain seq x y z
N MET A 1 3.02 3.76 -11.39
CA MET A 1 2.70 2.62 -12.26
C MET A 1 1.65 1.74 -11.59
N HIS A 2 0.74 1.21 -12.36
CA HIS A 2 -0.36 0.37 -11.85
C HIS A 2 -0.42 -0.96 -12.57
N THR A 3 -0.89 -1.97 -11.87
CA THR A 3 -1.22 -3.25 -12.45
C THR A 3 -2.44 -3.81 -11.72
N SER A 4 -3.16 -4.75 -12.36
CA SER A 4 -4.23 -5.44 -11.66
C SER A 4 -3.62 -6.31 -10.54
N ALA A 5 -4.17 -6.21 -9.34
CA ALA A 5 -3.68 -7.02 -8.22
C ALA A 5 -3.85 -8.50 -8.49
N SER A 6 -4.84 -8.89 -9.29
CA SER A 6 -5.06 -10.29 -9.66
C SER A 6 -3.92 -10.87 -10.51
N ARG A 7 -3.14 -10.02 -11.18
CA ARG A 7 -1.97 -10.47 -11.96
C ARG A 7 -0.76 -10.75 -11.08
N LEU A 8 -0.83 -10.38 -9.81
CA LEU A 8 0.26 -10.59 -8.85
C LEU A 8 0.05 -11.88 -8.08
N VAL A 9 -0.30 -12.95 -8.80
CA VAL A 9 -0.50 -14.27 -8.21
C VAL A 9 0.81 -14.74 -7.57
N GLY A 10 0.72 -15.22 -6.34
CA GLY A 10 1.89 -15.65 -5.60
C GLY A 10 2.56 -14.55 -4.80
N ALA A 11 2.11 -13.31 -4.91
CA ALA A 11 2.63 -12.23 -4.06
C ALA A 11 2.25 -12.49 -2.60
N ASP A 12 3.20 -12.25 -1.71
CA ASP A 12 2.98 -12.43 -0.27
C ASP A 12 2.50 -11.11 0.33
N TRP A 13 1.20 -10.94 0.39
CA TRP A 13 0.58 -9.71 0.85
C TRP A 13 0.60 -9.61 2.37
N ARG A 14 1.07 -8.46 2.85
CA ARG A 14 1.12 -8.15 4.28
C ARG A 14 0.13 -7.04 4.59
N LYS A 15 -0.77 -7.32 5.52
CA LYS A 15 -1.78 -6.37 5.98
C LYS A 15 -1.20 -5.42 7.01
N SER A 16 -1.62 -4.16 6.97
CA SER A 16 -1.30 -3.22 8.03
C SER A 16 -1.95 -3.67 9.35
N ARG A 17 -1.20 -3.61 10.45
CA ARG A 17 -1.72 -3.95 11.78
C ARG A 17 -2.68 -2.90 12.31
N TYR A 18 -2.63 -1.71 11.76
CA TYR A 18 -3.46 -0.59 12.19
C TYR A 18 -4.70 -0.42 11.35
N SER A 19 -5.00 -1.39 10.50
CA SER A 19 -6.23 -1.41 9.72
C SER A 19 -7.42 -1.51 10.67
N GLY A 20 -8.41 -0.68 10.43
CA GLY A 20 -9.57 -0.62 11.29
C GLY A 20 -10.45 -1.86 11.21
N LYS A 21 -11.47 -1.90 12.05
CA LYS A 21 -12.42 -3.01 12.15
C LYS A 21 -13.37 -3.09 10.94
N LEU A 22 -13.31 -2.11 10.05
CA LEU A 22 -14.24 -2.01 8.92
C LEU A 22 -13.78 -2.78 7.67
N GLY A 23 -12.68 -3.51 7.76
CA GLY A 23 -12.21 -4.35 6.66
C GLY A 23 -11.51 -3.59 5.54
N ASN A 24 -11.32 -2.28 5.69
CA ASN A 24 -10.59 -1.46 4.72
C ASN A 24 -9.12 -1.46 5.11
N CYS A 25 -8.40 -2.45 4.65
CA CYS A 25 -6.99 -2.60 4.99
C CYS A 25 -6.11 -2.29 3.79
N VAL A 26 -4.96 -1.70 4.05
CA VAL A 26 -3.91 -1.53 3.05
C VAL A 26 -2.98 -2.73 3.17
N GLU A 27 -2.68 -3.35 2.04
CA GLU A 27 -1.76 -4.47 1.96
C GLU A 27 -0.60 -4.13 1.05
N LEU A 28 0.60 -4.57 1.42
CA LEU A 28 1.80 -4.39 0.63
C LEU A 28 2.45 -5.75 0.35
N ALA A 29 3.07 -5.87 -0.80
CA ALA A 29 3.82 -7.07 -1.16
C ALA A 29 5.05 -6.70 -1.98
N ALA A 30 6.15 -7.38 -1.72
CA ALA A 30 7.34 -7.25 -2.56
C ALA A 30 7.11 -7.99 -3.87
N VAL A 31 7.35 -7.31 -4.99
CA VAL A 31 7.18 -7.88 -6.32
C VAL A 31 8.43 -7.52 -7.13
N GLY A 32 9.41 -8.44 -7.15
CA GLY A 32 10.69 -8.16 -7.76
C GLY A 32 11.35 -6.93 -7.13
N PRO A 33 11.80 -5.96 -7.94
CA PRO A 33 12.42 -4.74 -7.42
C PRO A 33 11.41 -3.70 -6.92
N ARG A 34 10.11 -4.00 -6.98
CA ARG A 34 9.06 -3.05 -6.62
C ARG A 34 8.25 -3.53 -5.44
N VAL A 35 7.43 -2.63 -4.91
CA VAL A 35 6.47 -2.94 -3.85
C VAL A 35 5.09 -2.61 -4.38
N ALA A 36 4.17 -3.56 -4.29
CA ALA A 36 2.79 -3.37 -4.68
C ALA A 36 1.96 -2.96 -3.47
N VAL A 37 1.02 -2.05 -3.69
CA VAL A 37 0.11 -1.56 -2.65
C VAL A 37 -1.31 -1.74 -3.14
N ARG A 38 -2.18 -2.34 -2.33
CA ARG A 38 -3.57 -2.54 -2.69
C ARG A 38 -4.49 -2.36 -1.50
N ASN A 39 -5.78 -2.22 -1.81
CA ASN A 39 -6.83 -2.27 -0.79
C ASN A 39 -7.30 -3.71 -0.67
N SER A 40 -7.25 -4.28 0.53
CA SER A 40 -7.63 -5.68 0.76
C SER A 40 -9.10 -5.95 0.47
N ARG A 41 -9.95 -4.92 0.58
CA ARG A 41 -11.37 -5.04 0.31
C ARG A 41 -11.66 -5.24 -1.18
N PHE A 42 -10.78 -4.75 -2.03
CA PHE A 42 -10.93 -4.83 -3.49
C PHE A 42 -9.68 -5.45 -4.10
N PRO A 43 -9.41 -6.73 -3.83
CA PRO A 43 -8.16 -7.35 -4.26
C PRO A 43 -7.99 -7.45 -5.77
N ASP A 44 -9.07 -7.33 -6.53
CA ASP A 44 -9.02 -7.38 -8.00
C ASP A 44 -8.86 -6.00 -8.64
N GLU A 45 -8.92 -4.94 -7.85
CA GLU A 45 -8.68 -3.58 -8.33
C GLU A 45 -7.19 -3.39 -8.64
N PRO A 46 -6.85 -2.39 -9.46
CA PRO A 46 -5.44 -2.12 -9.76
C PRO A 46 -4.62 -1.87 -8.50
N ALA A 47 -3.44 -2.47 -8.45
CA ALA A 47 -2.47 -2.20 -7.40
C ALA A 47 -1.50 -1.14 -7.86
N LEU A 48 -1.08 -0.28 -6.93
CA LEU A 48 -0.04 0.71 -7.18
C LEU A 48 1.33 0.02 -7.05
N LEU A 49 2.20 0.22 -8.03
CA LEU A 49 3.56 -0.30 -7.98
C LEU A 49 4.52 0.84 -7.69
N LEU A 50 5.25 0.74 -6.60
CA LEU A 50 6.25 1.73 -6.19
C LEU A 50 7.64 1.11 -6.27
N THR A 51 8.64 1.92 -6.60
CA THR A 51 10.02 1.50 -6.39
C THR A 51 10.29 1.51 -4.88
N ARG A 52 11.34 0.79 -4.46
CA ARG A 52 11.71 0.81 -3.03
C ARG A 52 12.12 2.22 -2.58
N SER A 53 12.73 2.99 -3.47
CA SER A 53 13.09 4.38 -3.19
C SER A 53 11.86 5.25 -2.98
N GLU A 54 10.87 5.12 -3.84
CA GLU A 54 9.60 5.86 -3.70
C GLU A 54 8.90 5.51 -2.40
N LEU A 55 8.83 4.22 -2.08
CA LEU A 55 8.22 3.78 -0.82
C LEU A 55 9.00 4.31 0.38
N GLY A 56 10.33 4.26 0.32
CA GLY A 56 11.18 4.77 1.39
C GLY A 56 10.96 6.26 1.65
N SER A 57 10.86 7.06 0.57
CA SER A 57 10.58 8.48 0.68
C SER A 57 9.20 8.75 1.30
N LEU A 58 8.20 8.00 0.88
CA LEU A 58 6.84 8.12 1.43
C LEU A 58 6.82 7.79 2.92
N LEU A 59 7.46 6.69 3.32
CA LEU A 59 7.49 6.28 4.73
C LEU A 59 8.25 7.29 5.59
N ALA A 60 9.33 7.86 5.08
CA ALA A 60 10.09 8.89 5.80
C ALA A 60 9.22 10.12 6.04
N GLU A 61 8.45 10.55 5.04
CA GLU A 61 7.56 11.70 5.16
C GLU A 61 6.43 11.42 6.15
N VAL A 62 5.85 10.21 6.10
CA VAL A 62 4.81 9.80 7.05
C VAL A 62 5.33 9.83 8.48
N LYS A 63 6.52 9.30 8.72
CA LYS A 63 7.13 9.27 10.06
C LYS A 63 7.45 10.67 10.57
N ALA A 64 7.76 11.58 9.67
CA ALA A 64 8.03 12.98 10.02
C ALA A 64 6.77 13.80 10.23
N GLY A 65 5.59 13.23 9.98
CA GLY A 65 4.32 13.92 10.15
C GLY A 65 3.93 14.80 8.98
N GLY A 66 4.62 14.70 7.85
CA GLY A 66 4.39 15.57 6.70
C GLY A 66 3.03 15.42 6.05
N PHE A 67 2.34 14.30 6.29
CA PHE A 67 1.02 14.05 5.73
C PHE A 67 -0.09 13.97 6.79
N ASP A 68 0.21 14.36 8.02
CA ASP A 68 -0.77 14.24 9.12
C ASP A 68 -2.04 15.06 8.86
N ASP A 69 -1.93 16.17 8.16
CA ASP A 69 -3.07 17.01 7.81
C ASP A 69 -4.09 16.27 6.93
N LEU A 70 -3.64 15.28 6.16
CA LEU A 70 -4.53 14.47 5.33
C LEU A 70 -5.45 13.60 6.17
N LEU A 71 -5.01 13.22 7.36
CA LEU A 71 -5.81 12.44 8.29
C LEU A 71 -6.87 13.30 8.97
N GLU A 72 -6.55 14.56 9.22
CA GLU A 72 -7.42 15.49 9.92
C GLU A 72 -8.57 16.00 9.04
N GLY A 73 -8.39 15.97 7.73
CA GLY A 73 -9.39 16.42 6.80
C GLY A 73 -10.51 15.42 6.50
N ALA A 74 -10.42 14.24 7.09
CA ALA A 74 -11.38 13.17 6.81
C ALA A 74 -12.72 13.38 7.46
#